data_e93bb091887cdb3085ec20ffa33fefce
#
_entry.id   e93bb091887cdb3085ec20ffa33fefce
#
_cell.length_a   1.000
_cell.length_b   1.000
_cell.length_c   1.000
_cell.angle_alpha   90.00
_cell.angle_beta   90.00
_cell.angle_gamma   90.00
#
_symmetry.space_group_name_H-M   'P 1'
#
loop_
_entity.id
_entity.type
_entity.pdbx_description
1 polymer ?
#
loop_
_entity_poly.entity_id
_entity_poly.type
_entity_poly.pdbx_seq_one_letter_code
_entity_poly.pdbx_strand_id
1 'polypeptide(L)'
;MTTISPDYQVIVVGTGFSGLGMGIALKKAGINSFAILEKADDVGGTWRDNHYPGCACDVQSHLYSFSFEPNPSWTRMYAPQPEIKKYLQHCARKYGLMPQIQFGQEVKKAIYDEQNKLWRLETAAGKTITSRMVVSGMGGLSTAAYPNIKGLNTFK
;
A
#
# COMPACT_ATOMS: atom_id res chain seq x y z
N MET A 1 -21.58 29.75 -2.22
CA MET A 1 -20.27 29.11 -2.02
C MET A 1 -20.16 27.95 -2.99
N THR A 2 -19.24 28.03 -3.93
CA THR A 2 -19.04 26.95 -4.92
C THR A 2 -18.38 25.77 -4.18
N THR A 3 -19.11 24.69 -4.00
CA THR A 3 -18.59 23.48 -3.36
C THR A 3 -17.59 22.83 -4.34
N ILE A 4 -16.31 22.83 -4.02
CA ILE A 4 -15.30 22.15 -4.83
C ILE A 4 -15.55 20.64 -4.75
N SER A 5 -15.81 20.02 -5.90
CA SER A 5 -15.90 18.56 -5.99
C SER A 5 -14.49 17.97 -5.96
N PRO A 6 -14.16 17.05 -5.06
CA PRO A 6 -12.86 16.37 -5.05
C PRO A 6 -12.74 15.38 -6.22
N ASP A 7 -11.51 15.07 -6.60
CA ASP A 7 -11.23 14.04 -7.62
C ASP A 7 -11.72 12.65 -7.18
N TYR A 8 -11.60 12.35 -5.87
CA TYR A 8 -12.02 11.08 -5.29
C TYR A 8 -12.73 11.29 -3.94
N GLN A 9 -13.61 10.36 -3.59
CA GLN A 9 -14.18 10.29 -2.25
C GLN A 9 -13.12 9.85 -1.24
N VAL A 10 -12.29 8.83 -1.62
CA VAL A 10 -11.23 8.30 -0.77
C VAL A 10 -9.95 8.13 -1.57
N ILE A 11 -8.82 8.55 -1.00
CA ILE A 11 -7.49 8.16 -1.47
C ILE A 11 -6.86 7.25 -0.41
N VAL A 12 -6.37 6.10 -0.86
CA VAL A 12 -5.54 5.18 -0.07
C VAL A 12 -4.09 5.32 -0.52
N VAL A 13 -3.15 5.44 0.41
CA VAL A 13 -1.72 5.56 0.09
C VAL A 13 -1.01 4.24 0.39
N GLY A 14 -0.44 3.61 -0.64
CA GLY A 14 0.30 2.36 -0.57
C GLY A 14 -0.53 1.12 -0.93
N THR A 15 0.16 0.10 -1.49
CA THR A 15 -0.41 -1.18 -1.95
C THR A 15 0.14 -2.40 -1.19
N GLY A 16 0.55 -2.22 0.06
CA GLY A 16 0.81 -3.33 0.99
C GLY A 16 -0.50 -3.96 1.49
N PHE A 17 -0.42 -4.82 2.49
CA PHE A 17 -1.61 -5.45 3.11
C PHE A 17 -2.68 -4.42 3.49
N SER A 18 -2.31 -3.35 4.19
CA SER A 18 -3.27 -2.35 4.66
C SER A 18 -3.99 -1.65 3.52
N GLY A 19 -3.25 -1.20 2.50
CA GLY A 19 -3.84 -0.47 1.37
C GLY A 19 -4.73 -1.35 0.49
N LEU A 20 -4.29 -2.58 0.18
CA LEU A 20 -5.12 -3.55 -0.56
C LEU A 20 -6.35 -3.95 0.24
N GLY A 21 -6.18 -4.23 1.54
CA GLY A 21 -7.31 -4.56 2.43
C GLY A 21 -8.36 -3.44 2.48
N MET A 22 -7.91 -2.18 2.58
CA MET A 22 -8.81 -1.03 2.54
C MET A 22 -9.52 -0.92 1.18
N GLY A 23 -8.79 -1.05 0.07
CA GLY A 23 -9.38 -1.01 -1.27
C GLY A 23 -10.47 -2.07 -1.46
N ILE A 24 -10.23 -3.30 -0.96
CA ILE A 24 -11.22 -4.39 -0.99
C ILE A 24 -12.44 -4.02 -0.13
N ALA A 25 -12.21 -3.47 1.07
CA ALA A 25 -13.30 -3.06 1.96
C ALA A 25 -14.17 -1.94 1.34
N LEU A 26 -13.55 -0.95 0.70
CA LEU A 26 -14.25 0.11 -0.01
C LEU A 26 -15.15 -0.45 -1.13
N LYS A 27 -14.62 -1.37 -1.95
CA LYS A 27 -15.42 -2.02 -3.01
C LYS A 27 -16.58 -2.83 -2.43
N LYS A 28 -16.35 -3.60 -1.37
CA LYS A 28 -17.42 -4.36 -0.69
C LYS A 28 -18.50 -3.45 -0.10
N ALA A 29 -18.12 -2.25 0.33
CA ALA A 29 -19.06 -1.23 0.83
C ALA A 29 -19.76 -0.43 -0.29
N GLY A 30 -19.49 -0.73 -1.57
CA GLY A 30 -20.08 0.00 -2.71
C GLY A 30 -19.47 1.39 -2.95
N ILE A 31 -18.36 1.71 -2.31
CA ILE A 31 -17.64 2.98 -2.51
C ILE A 31 -16.72 2.81 -3.72
N ASN A 32 -17.11 3.40 -4.86
CA ASN A 32 -16.39 3.23 -6.13
C ASN A 32 -15.51 4.43 -6.49
N SER A 33 -15.76 5.61 -5.90
CA SER A 33 -14.96 6.81 -6.12
C SER A 33 -13.73 6.81 -5.20
N PHE A 34 -12.75 5.95 -5.49
CA PHE A 34 -11.48 5.92 -4.77
C PHE A 34 -10.30 5.59 -5.69
N ALA A 35 -9.11 6.00 -5.26
CA ALA A 35 -7.85 5.58 -5.86
C ALA A 35 -6.90 5.07 -4.78
N ILE A 36 -6.01 4.15 -5.16
CA ILE A 36 -4.89 3.70 -4.34
C ILE A 36 -3.61 4.21 -5.02
N LEU A 37 -2.87 5.09 -4.35
CA LEU A 37 -1.62 5.66 -4.87
C LEU A 37 -0.44 4.81 -4.43
N GLU A 38 0.34 4.32 -5.37
CA GLU A 38 1.54 3.51 -5.11
C GLU A 38 2.76 4.16 -5.76
N LYS A 39 3.86 4.29 -4.99
CA LYS A 39 5.10 4.89 -5.48
C LYS A 39 5.84 4.02 -6.50
N ALA A 40 5.71 2.70 -6.39
CA ALA A 40 6.37 1.75 -7.27
C ALA A 40 5.48 1.34 -8.46
N ASP A 41 5.93 0.37 -9.23
CA ASP A 41 5.30 -0.16 -10.44
C ASP A 41 4.51 -1.46 -10.21
N ASP A 42 4.51 -1.98 -8.97
CA ASP A 42 3.81 -3.21 -8.59
C ASP A 42 3.25 -3.11 -7.17
N VAL A 43 2.32 -3.99 -6.84
CA VAL A 43 1.76 -4.12 -5.49
C VAL A 43 2.68 -4.92 -4.58
N GLY A 44 2.46 -4.81 -3.25
CA GLY A 44 3.12 -5.68 -2.28
C GLY A 44 3.80 -4.99 -1.10
N GLY A 45 4.11 -3.68 -1.19
CA GLY A 45 4.74 -2.94 -0.10
C GLY A 45 6.02 -3.62 0.39
N THR A 46 6.12 -3.88 1.68
CA THR A 46 7.25 -4.60 2.31
C THR A 46 7.63 -5.88 1.56
N TRP A 47 6.66 -6.64 1.08
CA TRP A 47 6.88 -7.91 0.39
C TRP A 47 7.28 -7.75 -1.09
N ARG A 48 7.16 -6.58 -1.65
CA ARG A 48 7.79 -6.19 -2.92
C ARG A 48 9.22 -5.72 -2.70
N ASP A 49 9.43 -4.88 -1.67
CA ASP A 49 10.68 -4.12 -1.49
C ASP A 49 11.80 -4.95 -0.87
N ASN A 50 11.48 -5.97 -0.04
CA ASN A 50 12.44 -6.80 0.66
C ASN A 50 12.57 -8.17 -0.01
N HIS A 51 13.69 -8.41 -0.69
CA HIS A 51 13.95 -9.64 -1.46
C HIS A 51 15.37 -10.20 -1.23
N TYR A 52 15.97 -9.91 -0.09
CA TYR A 52 17.24 -10.44 0.32
C TYR A 52 17.17 -11.97 0.54
N PRO A 53 18.32 -12.70 0.44
CA PRO A 53 18.35 -14.14 0.66
C PRO A 53 17.77 -14.54 2.02
N GLY A 54 16.82 -15.47 2.03
CA GLY A 54 16.15 -15.93 3.25
C GLY A 54 15.01 -15.04 3.75
N CYS A 55 14.63 -13.98 3.01
CA CYS A 55 13.50 -13.13 3.38
C CYS A 55 12.21 -13.94 3.50
N ALA A 56 11.67 -14.00 4.70
CA ALA A 56 10.44 -14.73 5.05
C ALA A 56 9.68 -13.99 6.15
N CYS A 57 8.42 -14.36 6.35
CA CYS A 57 7.64 -13.85 7.48
C CYS A 57 8.06 -14.54 8.79
N ASP A 58 7.99 -13.80 9.89
CA ASP A 58 8.18 -14.28 11.27
C ASP A 58 6.84 -14.63 11.95
N VAL A 59 5.73 -14.48 11.22
CA VAL A 59 4.39 -14.91 11.62
C VAL A 59 4.04 -16.19 10.87
N GLN A 60 3.40 -17.13 11.55
CA GLN A 60 2.96 -18.39 10.94
C GLN A 60 2.01 -18.14 9.76
N SER A 61 2.23 -18.85 8.68
CA SER A 61 1.57 -18.60 7.38
C SER A 61 0.04 -18.63 7.44
N HIS A 62 -0.54 -19.53 8.24
CA HIS A 62 -2.00 -19.63 8.38
C HIS A 62 -2.64 -18.41 9.08
N LEU A 63 -1.85 -17.58 9.76
CA LEU A 63 -2.28 -16.32 10.36
C LEU A 63 -1.97 -15.11 9.45
N TYR A 64 -1.10 -15.28 8.44
CA TYR A 64 -0.59 -14.17 7.63
C TYR A 64 -1.31 -14.05 6.30
N SER A 65 -2.61 -13.89 6.37
CA SER A 65 -3.50 -13.64 5.22
C SER A 65 -4.67 -12.76 5.66
N PHE A 66 -5.42 -12.24 4.70
CA PHE A 66 -6.69 -11.60 5.01
C PHE A 66 -7.69 -12.63 5.52
N SER A 67 -8.45 -12.31 6.56
CA SER A 67 -9.47 -13.18 7.15
C SER A 67 -10.56 -13.59 6.15
N PHE A 68 -10.80 -12.74 5.14
CA PHE A 68 -11.78 -12.98 4.06
C PHE A 68 -11.18 -13.66 2.83
N GLU A 69 -9.86 -13.91 2.81
CA GLU A 69 -9.13 -14.58 1.72
C GLU A 69 -8.02 -15.44 2.31
N PRO A 70 -8.35 -16.53 3.01
CA PRO A 70 -7.35 -17.46 3.53
C PRO A 70 -6.63 -18.17 2.38
N ASN A 71 -5.33 -18.41 2.55
CA ASN A 71 -4.54 -19.19 1.60
C ASN A 71 -4.18 -20.56 2.20
N PRO A 72 -4.76 -21.66 1.74
CA PRO A 72 -4.45 -23.01 2.22
C PRO A 72 -3.17 -23.60 1.62
N SER A 73 -2.56 -22.93 0.65
CA SER A 73 -1.48 -23.48 -0.19
C SER A 73 -0.09 -22.94 0.16
N TRP A 74 0.09 -22.44 1.40
CA TRP A 74 1.43 -22.03 1.85
C TRP A 74 2.37 -23.24 1.89
N THR A 75 3.59 -23.10 1.34
CA THR A 75 4.54 -24.22 1.27
C THR A 75 5.32 -24.42 2.57
N ARG A 76 5.31 -23.43 3.48
CA ARG A 76 6.07 -23.45 4.72
C ARG A 76 5.27 -22.84 5.86
N MET A 77 5.64 -23.23 7.10
CA MET A 77 5.08 -22.64 8.33
C MET A 77 5.31 -21.13 8.40
N TYR A 78 6.43 -20.64 7.89
CA TYR A 78 6.78 -19.23 7.74
C TYR A 78 6.99 -18.95 6.24
N ALA A 79 6.02 -18.31 5.63
CA ALA A 79 6.01 -18.12 4.18
C ALA A 79 7.18 -17.25 3.71
N PRO A 80 7.90 -17.67 2.66
CA PRO A 80 8.93 -16.84 2.06
C PRO A 80 8.33 -15.65 1.31
N GLN A 81 9.12 -14.60 1.20
CA GLN A 81 8.73 -13.34 0.54
C GLN A 81 8.02 -13.53 -0.82
N PRO A 82 8.50 -14.38 -1.75
CA PRO A 82 7.85 -14.50 -3.05
C PRO A 82 6.42 -15.03 -2.98
N GLU A 83 6.11 -15.90 -2.02
CA GLU A 83 4.75 -16.42 -1.84
C GLU A 83 3.81 -15.35 -1.31
N ILE A 84 4.27 -14.55 -0.36
CA ILE A 84 3.48 -13.46 0.21
C ILE A 84 3.23 -12.38 -0.86
N LYS A 85 4.24 -12.03 -1.66
CA LYS A 85 4.07 -11.11 -2.79
C LYS A 85 3.04 -11.64 -3.78
N LYS A 86 3.12 -12.92 -4.17
CA LYS A 86 2.14 -13.56 -5.07
C LYS A 86 0.72 -13.54 -4.48
N TYR A 87 0.59 -13.78 -3.19
CA TYR A 87 -0.68 -13.71 -2.49
C TYR A 87 -1.30 -12.30 -2.58
N LEU A 88 -0.53 -11.24 -2.32
CA LEU A 88 -1.00 -9.86 -2.45
C LEU A 88 -1.40 -9.51 -3.89
N GLN A 89 -0.60 -9.93 -4.87
CA GLN A 89 -0.92 -9.77 -6.29
C GLN A 89 -2.20 -10.53 -6.68
N HIS A 90 -2.40 -11.75 -6.14
CA HIS A 90 -3.62 -12.51 -6.30
C HIS A 90 -4.83 -11.74 -5.74
N CYS A 91 -4.75 -11.24 -4.52
CA CYS A 91 -5.82 -10.48 -3.90
C CYS A 91 -6.15 -9.21 -4.72
N ALA A 92 -5.16 -8.46 -5.15
CA ALA A 92 -5.38 -7.26 -5.96
C ALA A 92 -6.14 -7.57 -7.26
N ARG A 93 -5.80 -8.66 -7.94
CA ARG A 93 -6.48 -9.10 -9.17
C ARG A 93 -7.86 -9.68 -8.88
N LYS A 94 -7.97 -10.62 -7.94
CA LYS A 94 -9.21 -11.32 -7.60
C LYS A 94 -10.32 -10.36 -7.20
N TYR A 95 -9.99 -9.35 -6.42
CA TYR A 95 -10.94 -8.33 -5.97
C TYR A 95 -11.08 -7.15 -6.93
N GLY A 96 -10.45 -7.23 -8.11
CA GLY A 96 -10.57 -6.22 -9.16
C GLY A 96 -10.08 -4.85 -8.76
N LEU A 97 -8.99 -4.74 -7.97
CA LEU A 97 -8.43 -3.47 -7.53
C LEU A 97 -7.54 -2.80 -8.57
N MET A 98 -7.01 -3.55 -9.54
CA MET A 98 -6.03 -3.03 -10.50
C MET A 98 -6.44 -1.71 -11.19
N PRO A 99 -7.72 -1.50 -11.59
CA PRO A 99 -8.15 -0.24 -12.20
C PRO A 99 -8.12 0.97 -11.25
N GLN A 100 -8.18 0.74 -9.93
CA GLN A 100 -8.12 1.80 -8.92
C GLN A 100 -6.70 2.13 -8.48
N ILE A 101 -5.71 1.27 -8.79
CA ILE A 101 -4.32 1.50 -8.41
C ILE A 101 -3.65 2.40 -9.44
N GLN A 102 -3.04 3.47 -8.96
CA GLN A 102 -2.20 4.37 -9.75
C GLN A 102 -0.75 4.17 -9.32
N PHE A 103 0.03 3.52 -10.16
CA PHE A 103 1.45 3.29 -9.95
C PHE A 103 2.29 4.54 -10.28
N GLY A 104 3.52 4.61 -9.74
CA GLY A 104 4.41 5.75 -9.94
C GLY A 104 3.93 7.04 -9.26
N GLN A 105 2.99 6.95 -8.32
CA GLN A 105 2.41 8.08 -7.61
C GLN A 105 2.94 8.15 -6.17
N GLU A 106 4.18 8.61 -6.02
CA GLU A 106 4.75 8.84 -4.68
C GLU A 106 4.14 10.08 -4.06
N VAL A 107 3.37 9.92 -2.99
CA VAL A 107 2.81 11.03 -2.21
C VAL A 107 3.91 11.63 -1.35
N LYS A 108 4.20 12.92 -1.55
CA LYS A 108 5.19 13.67 -0.76
C LYS A 108 4.54 14.47 0.37
N LYS A 109 3.30 14.89 0.15
CA LYS A 109 2.61 15.77 1.09
C LYS A 109 1.11 15.52 1.04
N ALA A 110 0.46 15.58 2.19
CA ALA A 110 -0.98 15.57 2.32
C ALA A 110 -1.38 16.67 3.30
N ILE A 111 -2.24 17.59 2.86
CA ILE A 111 -2.69 18.74 3.64
C ILE A 111 -4.20 18.74 3.65
N TYR A 112 -4.78 18.92 4.82
CA TYR A 112 -6.22 19.14 4.95
C TYR A 112 -6.56 20.62 4.73
N ASP A 113 -7.48 20.88 3.81
CA ASP A 113 -8.00 22.21 3.51
C ASP A 113 -9.27 22.42 4.33
N GLU A 114 -9.15 23.16 5.41
CA GLU A 114 -10.25 23.43 6.35
C GLU A 114 -11.42 24.20 5.72
N GLN A 115 -11.15 25.06 4.75
CA GLN A 115 -12.19 25.86 4.10
C GLN A 115 -13.05 25.01 3.18
N ASN A 116 -12.41 24.15 2.40
CA ASN A 116 -13.05 23.31 1.40
C ASN A 116 -13.42 21.92 1.95
N LYS A 117 -13.01 21.59 3.18
CA LYS A 117 -13.25 20.30 3.84
C LYS A 117 -12.77 19.11 3.00
N LEU A 118 -11.54 19.21 2.47
CA LEU A 118 -10.94 18.18 1.63
C LEU A 118 -9.43 18.08 1.85
N TRP A 119 -8.87 16.93 1.50
CA TRP A 119 -7.44 16.69 1.45
C TRP A 119 -6.86 17.07 0.09
N ARG A 120 -5.67 17.67 0.10
CA ARG A 120 -4.81 17.89 -1.07
C ARG A 120 -3.57 17.05 -0.92
N LEU A 121 -3.33 16.14 -1.86
CA LEU A 121 -2.15 15.30 -1.91
C LEU A 121 -1.25 15.74 -3.05
N GLU A 122 0.01 16.01 -2.75
CA GLU A 122 1.03 16.37 -3.73
C GLU A 122 1.94 15.16 -3.99
N THR A 123 2.08 14.77 -5.26
CA THR A 123 2.96 13.68 -5.66
C THR A 123 4.35 14.19 -6.03
N ALA A 124 5.35 13.29 -6.04
CA ALA A 124 6.70 13.61 -6.49
C ALA A 124 6.78 14.15 -7.93
N ALA A 125 5.81 13.80 -8.77
CA ALA A 125 5.67 14.30 -10.14
C ALA A 125 5.02 15.68 -10.22
N GLY A 126 4.73 16.34 -9.09
CA GLY A 126 4.11 17.66 -9.04
C GLY A 126 2.59 17.66 -9.28
N LYS A 127 1.95 16.49 -9.35
CA LYS A 127 0.50 16.39 -9.49
C LYS A 127 -0.17 16.63 -8.15
N THR A 128 -1.23 17.43 -8.12
CA THR A 128 -2.13 17.58 -6.97
C THR A 128 -3.39 16.76 -7.19
N ILE A 129 -3.78 15.95 -6.21
CA ILE A 129 -4.98 15.12 -6.20
C ILE A 129 -5.78 15.47 -4.95
N THR A 130 -7.10 15.57 -5.08
CA THR A 130 -8.00 15.96 -3.98
C THR A 130 -8.93 14.83 -3.58
N SER A 131 -9.24 14.73 -2.27
CA SER A 131 -10.21 13.75 -1.77
C SER A 131 -10.90 14.19 -0.50
N ARG A 132 -12.07 13.60 -0.21
CA ARG A 132 -12.76 13.81 1.08
C ARG A 132 -12.04 13.13 2.24
N MET A 133 -11.47 11.96 1.98
CA MET A 133 -10.80 11.15 3.00
C MET A 133 -9.46 10.63 2.47
N VAL A 134 -8.50 10.50 3.37
CA VAL A 134 -7.20 9.86 3.10
C VAL A 134 -7.00 8.72 4.08
N VAL A 135 -6.60 7.58 3.57
CA VAL A 135 -6.22 6.40 4.35
C VAL A 135 -4.73 6.12 4.15
N SER A 136 -4.00 6.14 5.25
CA SER A 136 -2.57 5.80 5.24
C SER A 136 -2.38 4.29 5.29
N GLY A 137 -1.95 3.70 4.17
CA GLY A 137 -1.50 2.31 4.07
C GLY A 137 0.01 2.19 3.85
N MET A 138 0.77 3.22 4.23
CA MET A 138 2.20 3.35 3.92
C MET A 138 3.11 2.34 4.65
N GLY A 139 2.64 1.74 5.74
CA GLY A 139 3.42 0.83 6.58
C GLY A 139 4.48 1.55 7.41
N GLY A 140 4.97 0.90 8.46
CA GLY A 140 6.00 1.43 9.36
C GLY A 140 7.44 1.08 8.95
N LEU A 141 7.64 0.18 7.98
CA LEU A 141 8.95 -0.35 7.58
C LEU A 141 9.32 0.02 6.14
N SER A 142 8.77 1.11 5.61
CA SER A 142 8.95 1.53 4.21
C SER A 142 10.22 2.37 3.96
N THR A 143 10.88 2.82 5.02
CA THR A 143 12.12 3.62 4.94
C THR A 143 13.26 2.85 5.59
N ALA A 144 14.34 2.64 4.83
CA ALA A 144 15.53 1.97 5.33
C ALA A 144 16.19 2.81 6.44
N ALA A 145 16.54 2.17 7.55
CA ALA A 145 17.34 2.75 8.61
C ALA A 145 18.59 1.90 8.82
N TYR A 146 19.76 2.52 8.77
CA TYR A 146 21.03 1.84 8.99
C TYR A 146 21.52 2.09 10.42
N PRO A 147 21.98 1.04 11.12
CA PRO A 147 22.55 1.20 12.44
C PRO A 147 23.88 1.95 12.36
N ASN A 148 24.18 2.75 13.40
CA ASN A 148 25.46 3.45 13.50
C ASN A 148 26.55 2.47 14.00
N ILE A 149 27.11 1.68 13.08
CA ILE A 149 28.15 0.68 13.37
C ILE A 149 29.45 1.15 12.73
N LYS A 150 30.53 1.19 13.55
CA LYS A 150 31.88 1.52 13.06
C LYS A 150 32.32 0.50 12.00
N GLY A 151 32.74 0.99 10.84
CA GLY A 151 33.21 0.14 9.73
C GLY A 151 32.11 -0.34 8.78
N LEU A 152 30.84 0.05 8.97
CA LEU A 152 29.76 -0.35 8.07
C LEU A 152 30.03 0.01 6.61
N ASN A 153 30.61 1.19 6.36
CA ASN A 153 30.95 1.67 5.00
C ASN A 153 32.19 1.01 4.38
N THR A 154 32.94 0.25 5.15
CA THR A 154 34.17 -0.43 4.72
C THR A 154 34.02 -1.95 4.68
N PHE A 155 32.88 -2.48 5.06
CA PHE A 155 32.54 -3.89 4.98
C PHE A 155 32.44 -4.31 3.50
N LYS A 156 33.17 -5.41 3.14
CA LYS A 156 33.22 -5.96 1.78
C LYS A 156 32.54 -7.32 1.74
#